data_b9f41eb248dbfee190e891b4e1d0778e
#
_entry.id   b9f41eb248dbfee190e891b4e1d0778e
#
_cell.length_a   1.000
_cell.length_b   1.000
_cell.length_c   1.000
_cell.angle_alpha   90.00
_cell.angle_beta   90.00
_cell.angle_gamma   90.00
#
_symmetry.space_group_name_H-M   'P 1'
#
loop_
_entity.id
_entity.type
_entity.pdbx_description
1 polymer ?
#
loop_
_entity_poly.entity_id
_entity_poly.type
_entity_poly.pdbx_seq_one_letter_code
_entity_poly.pdbx_strand_id
1 'polypeptide(L)'
;MQPRISIITICYNAASTITRTLHSVSAQTYPNIQYLIIDGASKDNTLELVRELAPEAEIYSERDKGIYDAMNKGLDRATGDYVWYVNAGDALVSPTTVEDLVRATCTGDSLPDVLYGDTRLIDAEDHDLGLRRLRPPHQLDWRSFRSGMLVCHQAFVAKRTISPHYDLSYRFSADVDWCIRVLKEAKTTAFYPEPIALYLNEGTTTANHRASLIERFHVMRHHYGLVTTV
;
A
#
# COMPACT_ATOMS: atom_id res chain seq x y z
N MET A 1 15.66 12.91 -10.73
CA MET A 1 15.52 13.20 -9.27
C MET A 1 15.53 11.89 -8.51
N GLN A 2 16.01 11.90 -7.26
CA GLN A 2 15.99 10.72 -6.38
C GLN A 2 15.06 11.01 -5.19
N PRO A 3 13.74 10.85 -5.35
CA PRO A 3 12.79 11.13 -4.27
C PRO A 3 13.01 10.21 -3.08
N ARG A 4 12.73 10.68 -1.87
CA ARG A 4 12.69 9.84 -0.68
C ARG A 4 11.36 9.10 -0.61
N ILE A 5 11.42 7.76 -0.43
CA ILE A 5 10.24 6.91 -0.33
C ILE A 5 10.08 6.45 1.12
N SER A 6 8.98 6.83 1.77
CA SER A 6 8.60 6.25 3.05
C SER A 6 7.80 4.97 2.79
N ILE A 7 8.41 3.81 3.04
CA ILE A 7 7.73 2.51 3.02
C ILE A 7 7.19 2.26 4.43
N ILE A 8 5.90 1.98 4.53
CA ILE A 8 5.17 1.85 5.78
C ILE A 8 4.60 0.43 5.87
N THR A 9 5.06 -0.34 6.85
CA THR A 9 4.54 -1.66 7.16
C THR A 9 3.68 -1.60 8.42
N ILE A 10 2.41 -1.97 8.28
CA ILE A 10 1.49 -2.12 9.40
C ILE A 10 1.49 -3.57 9.86
N CYS A 11 1.63 -3.82 11.16
CA CYS A 11 1.60 -5.17 11.72
C CYS A 11 0.89 -5.23 13.08
N TYR A 12 0.26 -6.39 13.35
CA TYR A 12 -0.28 -6.76 14.64
C TYR A 12 -0.34 -8.28 14.76
N ASN A 13 0.42 -8.87 15.69
CA ASN A 13 0.56 -10.32 15.87
C ASN A 13 0.85 -11.01 14.51
N ALA A 14 1.85 -10.52 13.80
CA ALA A 14 2.16 -10.92 12.43
C ALA A 14 3.44 -11.78 12.32
N ALA A 15 3.89 -12.43 13.39
CA ALA A 15 5.13 -13.21 13.41
C ALA A 15 5.19 -14.30 12.32
N SER A 16 4.03 -14.85 11.93
CA SER A 16 3.95 -15.89 10.88
C SER A 16 4.09 -15.35 9.45
N THR A 17 3.90 -14.05 9.22
CA THR A 17 3.81 -13.48 7.86
C THR A 17 4.78 -12.34 7.60
N ILE A 18 5.24 -11.65 8.65
CA ILE A 18 6.02 -10.40 8.51
C ILE A 18 7.40 -10.60 7.89
N THR A 19 8.02 -11.78 8.04
CA THR A 19 9.39 -12.07 7.59
C THR A 19 9.60 -11.75 6.11
N ARG A 20 8.67 -12.16 5.23
CA ARG A 20 8.77 -11.88 3.79
C ARG A 20 8.75 -10.39 3.49
N THR A 21 7.92 -9.63 4.20
CA THR A 21 7.83 -8.18 4.05
C THR A 21 9.15 -7.52 4.42
N LEU A 22 9.68 -7.85 5.61
CA LEU A 22 10.95 -7.32 6.10
C LEU A 22 12.09 -7.60 5.12
N HIS A 23 12.24 -8.85 4.66
CA HIS A 23 13.27 -9.22 3.68
C HIS A 23 13.11 -8.43 2.38
N SER A 24 11.89 -8.30 1.85
CA SER A 24 11.65 -7.63 0.58
C SER A 24 11.98 -6.13 0.62
N VAL A 25 11.73 -5.46 1.74
CA VAL A 25 12.04 -4.03 1.91
C VAL A 25 13.50 -3.81 2.25
N SER A 26 14.08 -4.59 3.18
CA SER A 26 15.48 -4.46 3.57
C SER A 26 16.46 -4.80 2.43
N ALA A 27 16.05 -5.62 1.47
CA ALA A 27 16.86 -5.98 0.30
C ALA A 27 16.85 -4.93 -0.82
N GLN A 28 16.08 -3.83 -0.70
CA GLN A 28 15.98 -2.85 -1.78
C GLN A 28 17.31 -2.13 -2.02
N THR A 29 17.70 -2.03 -3.31
CA THR A 29 18.94 -1.36 -3.75
C THR A 29 18.81 0.17 -3.78
N TYR A 30 17.59 0.69 -3.76
CA TYR A 30 17.35 2.13 -3.77
C TYR A 30 17.78 2.79 -2.46
N PRO A 31 18.71 3.79 -2.49
CA PRO A 31 19.37 4.26 -1.27
C PRO A 31 18.53 5.24 -0.43
N ASN A 32 17.46 5.82 -0.98
CA ASN A 32 16.72 6.90 -0.31
C ASN A 32 15.34 6.41 0.19
N ILE A 33 15.37 5.38 1.05
CA ILE A 33 14.18 4.82 1.71
C ILE A 33 14.15 5.25 3.18
N GLN A 34 12.97 5.61 3.66
CA GLN A 34 12.61 5.59 5.07
C GLN A 34 11.74 4.36 5.29
N TYR A 35 12.15 3.44 6.16
CA TYR A 35 11.36 2.27 6.48
C TYR A 35 10.68 2.42 7.84
N LEU A 36 9.35 2.44 7.87
CA LEU A 36 8.52 2.62 9.05
C LEU A 36 7.77 1.33 9.37
N ILE A 37 7.91 0.84 10.60
CA ILE A 37 7.12 -0.26 11.16
C ILE A 37 6.14 0.32 12.17
N ILE A 38 4.85 0.17 11.91
CA ILE A 38 3.77 0.61 12.79
C ILE A 38 3.10 -0.65 13.36
N ASP A 39 3.42 -0.94 14.59
CA ASP A 39 2.97 -2.13 15.30
C ASP A 39 1.82 -1.80 16.26
N GLY A 40 0.73 -2.55 16.17
CA GLY A 40 -0.48 -2.42 16.99
C GLY A 40 -0.35 -2.92 18.45
N ALA A 41 0.85 -2.88 19.03
CA ALA A 41 1.22 -3.48 20.32
C ALA A 41 1.11 -5.02 20.30
N SER A 42 1.80 -5.64 19.37
CA SER A 42 1.92 -7.11 19.24
C SER A 42 2.40 -7.78 20.52
N LYS A 43 1.92 -9.01 20.73
CA LYS A 43 2.24 -9.83 21.90
C LYS A 43 2.98 -11.11 21.54
N ASP A 44 3.13 -11.38 20.26
CA ASP A 44 3.93 -12.47 19.71
C ASP A 44 5.35 -11.99 19.35
N ASN A 45 6.12 -12.80 18.66
CA ASN A 45 7.50 -12.49 18.28
C ASN A 45 7.64 -11.48 17.12
N THR A 46 6.58 -10.77 16.74
CA THR A 46 6.61 -9.82 15.61
C THR A 46 7.74 -8.80 15.76
N LEU A 47 7.83 -8.12 16.92
CA LEU A 47 8.84 -7.07 17.14
C LEU A 47 10.27 -7.60 17.26
N GLU A 48 10.46 -8.84 17.69
CA GLU A 48 11.76 -9.51 17.73
C GLU A 48 12.26 -9.73 16.30
N LEU A 49 11.41 -10.28 15.44
CA LEU A 49 11.71 -10.47 14.02
C LEU A 49 12.01 -9.14 13.31
N VAL A 50 11.26 -8.09 13.60
CA VAL A 50 11.53 -6.76 13.02
C VAL A 50 12.92 -6.26 13.37
N ARG A 51 13.33 -6.34 14.65
CA ARG A 51 14.65 -5.87 15.10
C ARG A 51 15.80 -6.70 14.52
N GLU A 52 15.57 -7.99 14.29
CA GLU A 52 16.55 -8.90 13.70
C GLU A 52 16.71 -8.67 12.19
N LEU A 53 15.59 -8.59 11.45
CA LEU A 53 15.58 -8.65 9.97
C LEU A 53 15.54 -7.28 9.29
N ALA A 54 15.17 -6.23 10.03
CA ALA A 54 15.13 -4.85 9.54
C ALA A 54 15.69 -3.87 10.59
N PRO A 55 16.98 -3.99 10.97
CA PRO A 55 17.58 -3.18 12.04
C PRO A 55 17.58 -1.67 11.75
N GLU A 56 17.50 -1.28 10.48
CA GLU A 56 17.44 0.13 10.04
C GLU A 56 16.02 0.71 10.06
N ALA A 57 14.98 -0.11 10.35
CA ALA A 57 13.61 0.37 10.37
C ALA A 57 13.32 1.20 11.63
N GLU A 58 12.56 2.28 11.44
CA GLU A 58 12.00 3.07 12.54
C GLU A 58 10.76 2.34 13.08
N ILE A 59 10.79 1.90 14.34
CA ILE A 59 9.73 1.07 14.95
C ILE A 59 8.89 1.92 15.88
N TYR A 60 7.58 1.93 15.66
CA TYR A 60 6.58 2.55 16.52
C TYR A 60 5.56 1.49 16.93
N SER A 61 5.54 1.15 18.23
CA SER A 61 4.65 0.13 18.79
C SER A 61 3.72 0.76 19.81
N GLU A 62 2.45 0.82 19.47
CA GLU A 62 1.39 1.32 20.35
C GLU A 62 0.04 0.78 19.91
N ARG A 63 -0.93 0.69 20.84
CA ARG A 63 -2.29 0.26 20.49
C ARG A 63 -2.91 1.18 19.44
N ASP A 64 -3.60 0.57 18.49
CA ASP A 64 -4.39 1.23 17.47
C ASP A 64 -5.88 0.87 17.55
N LYS A 65 -6.68 1.56 16.75
CA LYS A 65 -8.12 1.32 16.58
C LYS A 65 -8.42 0.49 15.32
N GLY A 66 -7.43 -0.19 14.79
CA GLY A 66 -7.49 -0.99 13.57
C GLY A 66 -6.49 -0.53 12.52
N ILE A 67 -6.41 -1.28 11.41
CA ILE A 67 -5.38 -1.13 10.38
C ILE A 67 -5.27 0.31 9.83
N TYR A 68 -6.38 1.00 9.61
CA TYR A 68 -6.37 2.35 9.04
C TYR A 68 -5.93 3.43 10.05
N ASP A 69 -6.14 3.21 11.37
CA ASP A 69 -5.57 4.06 12.41
C ASP A 69 -4.03 3.90 12.44
N ALA A 70 -3.55 2.66 12.32
CA ALA A 70 -2.11 2.39 12.20
C ALA A 70 -1.52 3.00 10.91
N MET A 71 -2.24 2.94 9.77
CA MET A 71 -1.82 3.62 8.54
C MET A 71 -1.74 5.14 8.71
N ASN A 72 -2.69 5.77 9.40
CA ASN A 72 -2.65 7.20 9.71
C ASN A 72 -1.43 7.55 10.57
N LYS A 73 -1.15 6.76 11.60
CA LYS A 73 0.06 6.95 12.43
C LYS A 73 1.34 6.83 11.61
N GLY A 74 1.38 5.92 10.63
CA GLY A 74 2.49 5.78 9.69
C GLY A 74 2.63 7.00 8.79
N LEU A 75 1.53 7.52 8.27
CA LEU A 75 1.50 8.74 7.44
C LEU A 75 2.04 9.96 8.21
N ASP A 76 1.66 10.11 9.49
CA ASP A 76 2.13 11.21 10.34
C ASP A 76 3.65 11.17 10.60
N ARG A 77 4.26 9.99 10.53
CA ARG A 77 5.71 9.76 10.73
C ARG A 77 6.52 9.76 9.44
N ALA A 78 5.83 9.67 8.30
CA ALA A 78 6.48 9.67 7.01
C ALA A 78 7.12 11.04 6.71
N THR A 79 8.39 11.02 6.28
CA THR A 79 9.15 12.21 5.90
C THR A 79 9.55 12.22 4.44
N GLY A 80 9.29 11.14 3.70
CA GLY A 80 9.58 11.01 2.28
C GLY A 80 8.72 11.89 1.40
N ASP A 81 9.13 12.03 0.15
CA ASP A 81 8.34 12.66 -0.89
C ASP A 81 7.10 11.83 -1.22
N TYR A 82 7.24 10.51 -1.12
CA TYR A 82 6.17 9.53 -1.33
C TYR A 82 5.94 8.67 -0.10
N VAL A 83 4.72 8.15 0.00
CA VAL A 83 4.31 7.11 0.93
C VAL A 83 3.91 5.85 0.17
N TRP A 84 4.38 4.71 0.63
CA TRP A 84 4.10 3.38 0.07
C TRP A 84 3.77 2.39 1.17
N TYR A 85 2.56 1.86 1.17
CA TYR A 85 2.13 0.88 2.15
C TYR A 85 2.40 -0.54 1.67
N VAL A 86 3.23 -1.27 2.40
CA VAL A 86 3.51 -2.70 2.21
C VAL A 86 3.23 -3.40 3.53
N ASN A 87 2.02 -3.92 3.71
CA ASN A 87 1.58 -4.48 4.98
C ASN A 87 2.27 -5.82 5.28
N ALA A 88 2.26 -6.22 6.58
CA ALA A 88 2.79 -7.52 6.97
C ALA A 88 2.09 -8.66 6.21
N GLY A 89 2.89 -9.50 5.54
CA GLY A 89 2.44 -10.57 4.63
C GLY A 89 2.57 -10.22 3.14
N ASP A 90 2.55 -8.94 2.77
CA ASP A 90 2.82 -8.48 1.41
C ASP A 90 4.32 -8.28 1.20
N ALA A 91 4.78 -8.14 -0.05
CA ALA A 91 6.19 -7.94 -0.35
C ALA A 91 6.40 -7.09 -1.61
N LEU A 92 7.59 -6.52 -1.76
CA LEU A 92 8.07 -6.00 -3.04
C LEU A 92 8.57 -7.14 -3.92
N VAL A 93 8.42 -7.01 -5.24
CA VAL A 93 8.63 -8.12 -6.19
C VAL A 93 10.11 -8.52 -6.30
N SER A 94 11.01 -7.56 -6.22
CA SER A 94 12.46 -7.79 -6.38
C SER A 94 13.28 -6.80 -5.57
N PRO A 95 14.58 -7.05 -5.36
CA PRO A 95 15.47 -6.08 -4.70
C PRO A 95 15.61 -4.74 -5.42
N THR A 96 15.30 -4.68 -6.71
CA THR A 96 15.39 -3.45 -7.52
C THR A 96 14.06 -2.76 -7.74
N THR A 97 12.96 -3.27 -7.14
CA THR A 97 11.59 -2.77 -7.40
C THR A 97 11.45 -1.25 -7.22
N VAL A 98 11.97 -0.70 -6.11
CA VAL A 98 11.89 0.75 -5.85
C VAL A 98 12.74 1.53 -6.84
N GLU A 99 13.96 1.08 -7.12
CA GLU A 99 14.87 1.71 -8.08
C GLU A 99 14.28 1.73 -9.49
N ASP A 100 13.75 0.59 -9.95
CA ASP A 100 13.17 0.44 -11.28
C ASP A 100 11.92 1.32 -11.44
N LEU A 101 11.03 1.33 -10.42
CA LEU A 101 9.87 2.19 -10.40
C LEU A 101 10.26 3.67 -10.50
N VAL A 102 11.18 4.13 -9.65
CA VAL A 102 11.64 5.54 -9.64
C VAL A 102 12.32 5.88 -10.95
N ARG A 103 13.21 5.03 -11.47
CA ARG A 103 13.92 5.26 -12.74
C ARG A 103 12.96 5.37 -13.92
N ALA A 104 11.91 4.55 -13.96
CA ALA A 104 10.96 4.55 -15.06
C ALA A 104 9.95 5.70 -14.99
N THR A 105 9.60 6.16 -13.79
CA THR A 105 8.47 7.09 -13.60
C THR A 105 8.88 8.52 -13.22
N CYS A 106 10.05 8.73 -12.60
CA CYS A 106 10.52 10.04 -12.14
C CYS A 106 11.54 10.65 -13.10
N THR A 107 11.24 10.67 -14.40
CA THR A 107 12.16 11.09 -15.49
C THR A 107 12.11 12.57 -15.82
N GLY A 108 11.07 13.30 -15.41
CA GLY A 108 10.87 14.72 -15.73
C GLY A 108 11.46 15.70 -14.70
N ASP A 109 11.21 16.99 -14.91
CA ASP A 109 11.62 18.07 -14.00
C ASP A 109 10.76 18.13 -12.73
N SER A 110 9.61 17.49 -12.73
CA SER A 110 8.72 17.39 -11.57
C SER A 110 8.35 15.93 -11.27
N LEU A 111 8.23 15.62 -9.99
CA LEU A 111 7.80 14.30 -9.54
C LEU A 111 6.31 14.08 -9.83
N PRO A 112 5.88 12.96 -10.44
CA PRO A 112 4.47 12.62 -10.57
C PRO A 112 3.78 12.55 -9.20
N ASP A 113 2.47 12.80 -9.16
CA ASP A 113 1.74 12.80 -7.88
C ASP A 113 1.42 11.39 -7.40
N VAL A 114 1.26 10.44 -8.33
CA VAL A 114 1.07 9.01 -8.03
C VAL A 114 1.90 8.16 -8.97
N LEU A 115 2.68 7.23 -8.41
CA LEU A 115 3.35 6.15 -9.13
C LEU A 115 2.57 4.86 -8.87
N TYR A 116 2.40 4.03 -9.88
CA TYR A 116 1.67 2.78 -9.70
C TYR A 116 2.12 1.70 -10.68
N GLY A 117 1.93 0.47 -10.28
CA GLY A 117 2.26 -0.70 -11.08
C GLY A 117 1.25 -1.82 -10.89
N ASP A 118 1.62 -3.01 -11.36
CA ASP A 118 0.79 -4.18 -11.22
C ASP A 118 1.05 -4.92 -9.91
N THR A 119 0.25 -5.97 -9.66
CA THR A 119 0.33 -6.79 -8.46
C THR A 119 0.23 -8.26 -8.84
N ARG A 120 1.13 -9.08 -8.30
CA ARG A 120 1.01 -10.53 -8.30
C ARG A 120 0.38 -11.02 -6.99
N LEU A 121 -0.37 -12.09 -7.08
CA LEU A 121 -0.93 -12.76 -5.91
C LEU A 121 0.01 -13.89 -5.49
N ILE A 122 0.16 -14.06 -4.18
CA ILE A 122 0.88 -15.18 -3.58
C ILE A 122 0.02 -15.84 -2.50
N ASP A 123 0.29 -17.12 -2.21
CA ASP A 123 -0.28 -17.82 -1.05
C ASP A 123 0.65 -17.73 0.18
N ALA A 124 0.27 -18.43 1.26
CA ALA A 124 1.03 -18.47 2.51
C ALA A 124 2.42 -19.11 2.34
N GLU A 125 2.55 -20.03 1.38
CA GLU A 125 3.79 -20.76 1.05
C GLU A 125 4.65 -20.05 -0.01
N ASP A 126 4.34 -18.80 -0.37
CA ASP A 126 5.02 -17.99 -1.39
C ASP A 126 4.86 -18.51 -2.84
N HIS A 127 3.90 -19.38 -3.11
CA HIS A 127 3.61 -19.78 -4.48
C HIS A 127 2.95 -18.63 -5.24
N ASP A 128 3.44 -18.41 -6.45
CA ASP A 128 2.89 -17.40 -7.37
C ASP A 128 1.55 -17.87 -7.94
N LEU A 129 0.49 -17.16 -7.60
CA LEU A 129 -0.87 -17.38 -8.11
C LEU A 129 -1.18 -16.56 -9.37
N GLY A 130 -0.19 -15.86 -9.91
CA GLY A 130 -0.33 -15.02 -11.10
C GLY A 130 -0.73 -13.58 -10.82
N LEU A 131 -1.03 -12.88 -11.89
CA LEU A 131 -1.42 -11.46 -11.80
C LEU A 131 -2.83 -11.29 -11.25
N ARG A 132 -3.04 -10.22 -10.50
CA ARG A 132 -4.36 -9.84 -9.99
C ARG A 132 -5.35 -9.65 -11.15
N ARG A 133 -6.59 -10.11 -11.00
CA ARG A 133 -7.64 -10.03 -12.05
C ARG A 133 -7.96 -8.60 -12.48
N LEU A 134 -8.06 -7.67 -11.53
CA LEU A 134 -8.22 -6.24 -11.83
C LEU A 134 -6.85 -5.65 -12.07
N ARG A 135 -6.62 -5.15 -13.28
CA ARG A 135 -5.31 -4.66 -13.72
C ARG A 135 -5.29 -3.13 -13.80
N PRO A 136 -4.12 -2.52 -13.52
CA PRO A 136 -3.96 -1.08 -13.63
C PRO A 136 -4.11 -0.63 -15.10
N PRO A 137 -4.82 0.49 -15.37
CA PRO A 137 -4.84 1.10 -16.69
C PRO A 137 -3.56 1.89 -16.95
N HIS A 138 -3.24 2.15 -18.23
CA HIS A 138 -2.12 3.02 -18.61
C HIS A 138 -2.31 4.49 -18.17
N GLN A 139 -3.55 4.94 -18.08
CA GLN A 139 -3.93 6.25 -17.58
C GLN A 139 -4.87 6.06 -16.40
N LEU A 140 -4.44 6.50 -15.24
CA LEU A 140 -5.17 6.36 -13.98
C LEU A 140 -5.68 7.72 -13.54
N ASP A 141 -6.98 7.80 -13.32
CA ASP A 141 -7.64 8.91 -12.63
C ASP A 141 -8.62 8.39 -11.58
N TRP A 142 -9.23 9.30 -10.82
CA TRP A 142 -10.20 8.91 -9.80
C TRP A 142 -11.42 8.18 -10.38
N ARG A 143 -11.78 8.39 -11.67
CA ARG A 143 -12.90 7.74 -12.35
C ARG A 143 -12.59 6.29 -12.71
N SER A 144 -11.31 5.94 -12.81
CA SER A 144 -10.87 4.57 -13.11
C SER A 144 -11.38 3.57 -12.06
N PHE A 145 -11.54 4.01 -10.81
CA PHE A 145 -12.04 3.16 -9.72
C PHE A 145 -13.56 2.86 -9.79
N ARG A 146 -14.31 3.46 -10.70
CA ARG A 146 -15.72 3.10 -10.97
C ARG A 146 -15.89 1.63 -11.34
N SER A 147 -14.91 1.04 -12.00
CA SER A 147 -14.90 -0.36 -12.40
C SER A 147 -14.30 -1.30 -11.32
N GLY A 148 -14.11 -0.80 -10.11
CA GLY A 148 -13.47 -1.49 -8.99
C GLY A 148 -12.07 -0.96 -8.71
N MET A 149 -11.39 -1.54 -7.74
CA MET A 149 -10.03 -1.17 -7.35
C MET A 149 -9.03 -1.72 -8.36
N LEU A 150 -8.84 -1.03 -9.49
CA LEU A 150 -7.99 -1.47 -10.60
C LEU A 150 -6.50 -1.51 -10.20
N VAL A 151 -6.06 -0.61 -9.33
CA VAL A 151 -4.71 -0.63 -8.73
C VAL A 151 -4.85 -1.15 -7.30
N CYS A 152 -4.05 -2.16 -6.95
CA CYS A 152 -3.98 -2.64 -5.58
C CYS A 152 -3.37 -1.57 -4.68
N HIS A 153 -3.82 -1.46 -3.43
CA HIS A 153 -3.28 -0.49 -2.48
C HIS A 153 -1.76 -0.63 -2.31
N GLN A 154 -1.25 -1.86 -2.29
CA GLN A 154 0.17 -2.17 -2.19
C GLN A 154 0.99 -1.85 -3.45
N ALA A 155 0.32 -1.53 -4.56
CA ALA A 155 0.95 -1.11 -5.81
C ALA A 155 0.62 0.36 -6.15
N PHE A 156 0.24 1.15 -5.14
CA PHE A 156 -0.15 2.56 -5.25
C PHE A 156 0.75 3.41 -4.36
N VAL A 157 1.65 4.18 -4.97
CA VAL A 157 2.65 5.01 -4.30
C VAL A 157 2.25 6.46 -4.47
N ALA A 158 1.83 7.11 -3.41
CA ALA A 158 1.28 8.46 -3.46
C ALA A 158 2.27 9.50 -2.93
N LYS A 159 2.31 10.67 -3.56
CA LYS A 159 3.02 11.83 -3.03
C LYS A 159 2.46 12.18 -1.65
N ARG A 160 3.33 12.28 -0.64
CA ARG A 160 2.92 12.50 0.75
C ARG A 160 2.07 13.77 0.92
N THR A 161 2.37 14.83 0.19
CA THR A 161 1.69 16.13 0.32
C THR A 161 0.23 16.13 -0.12
N ILE A 162 -0.21 15.14 -0.90
CA ILE A 162 -1.60 14.98 -1.32
C ILE A 162 -2.28 13.76 -0.68
N SER A 163 -1.59 13.08 0.23
CA SER A 163 -2.10 11.89 0.93
C SER A 163 -2.89 12.30 2.18
N PRO A 164 -4.22 12.23 2.17
CA PRO A 164 -5.04 12.53 3.34
C PRO A 164 -5.00 11.37 4.33
N HIS A 165 -5.42 11.60 5.58
CA HIS A 165 -5.70 10.49 6.50
C HIS A 165 -6.80 9.57 5.97
N TYR A 166 -6.69 8.27 6.27
CA TYR A 166 -7.78 7.30 6.05
C TYR A 166 -8.97 7.64 6.91
N ASP A 167 -10.16 7.51 6.35
CA ASP A 167 -11.42 7.69 7.08
C ASP A 167 -11.68 6.47 7.97
N LEU A 168 -11.60 6.66 9.28
CA LEU A 168 -11.79 5.62 10.29
C LEU A 168 -13.25 5.17 10.46
N SER A 169 -14.20 5.80 9.77
CA SER A 169 -15.58 5.32 9.70
C SER A 169 -15.71 4.06 8.85
N TYR A 170 -14.76 3.81 7.94
CA TYR A 170 -14.63 2.59 7.16
C TYR A 170 -13.72 1.57 7.84
N ARG A 171 -14.18 0.33 7.94
CA ARG A 171 -13.43 -0.76 8.56
C ARG A 171 -12.69 -1.64 7.56
N PHE A 172 -13.20 -1.76 6.33
CA PHE A 172 -12.71 -2.72 5.32
C PHE A 172 -12.34 -2.09 3.99
N SER A 173 -12.76 -0.86 3.70
CA SER A 173 -12.64 -0.25 2.38
C SER A 173 -12.13 1.20 2.41
N ALA A 174 -11.49 1.62 3.53
CA ALA A 174 -10.89 2.96 3.60
C ALA A 174 -9.69 3.13 2.63
N ASP A 175 -9.06 2.03 2.21
CA ASP A 175 -8.03 2.02 1.18
C ASP A 175 -8.57 2.45 -0.18
N VAL A 176 -9.77 1.96 -0.55
CA VAL A 176 -10.46 2.38 -1.79
C VAL A 176 -10.83 3.86 -1.74
N ASP A 177 -11.43 4.31 -0.63
CA ASP A 177 -11.75 5.72 -0.39
C ASP A 177 -10.51 6.60 -0.47
N TRP A 178 -9.43 6.17 0.19
CA TRP A 178 -8.16 6.89 0.24
C TRP A 178 -7.54 7.05 -1.16
N CYS A 179 -7.45 5.97 -1.94
CA CYS A 179 -6.94 6.02 -3.31
C CYS A 179 -7.75 6.97 -4.19
N ILE A 180 -9.09 6.95 -4.07
CA ILE A 180 -9.96 7.86 -4.83
C ILE A 180 -9.71 9.32 -4.41
N ARG A 181 -9.58 9.61 -3.11
CA ARG A 181 -9.30 10.97 -2.62
C ARG A 181 -7.93 11.47 -3.08
N VAL A 182 -6.90 10.64 -3.00
CA VAL A 182 -5.57 10.97 -3.54
C VAL A 182 -5.67 11.28 -5.04
N LEU A 183 -6.35 10.43 -5.82
CA LEU A 183 -6.49 10.63 -7.27
C LEU A 183 -7.34 11.86 -7.65
N LYS A 184 -8.21 12.35 -6.79
CA LYS A 184 -8.93 13.61 -6.99
C LYS A 184 -8.03 14.84 -6.86
N GLU A 185 -7.00 14.77 -6.01
CA GLU A 185 -6.01 15.82 -5.81
C GLU A 185 -4.83 15.72 -6.80
N ALA A 186 -4.55 14.50 -7.29
CA ALA A 186 -3.44 14.25 -8.20
C ALA A 186 -3.66 14.92 -9.56
N LYS A 187 -2.62 15.60 -10.06
CA LYS A 187 -2.56 16.20 -11.41
C LYS A 187 -1.86 15.28 -12.41
N THR A 188 -0.94 14.47 -11.92
CA THR A 188 -0.11 13.58 -12.72
C THR A 188 -0.01 12.20 -12.11
N THR A 189 -0.13 11.17 -12.95
CA THR A 189 0.06 9.77 -12.56
C THR A 189 1.06 9.12 -13.52
N ALA A 190 1.89 8.21 -13.01
CA ALA A 190 2.89 7.52 -13.82
C ALA A 190 2.79 6.01 -13.63
N PHE A 191 2.57 5.30 -14.73
CA PHE A 191 2.43 3.85 -14.78
C PHE A 191 3.77 3.16 -15.01
N TYR A 192 4.08 2.18 -14.18
CA TYR A 192 5.14 1.23 -14.42
C TYR A 192 4.53 -0.11 -14.86
N PRO A 193 4.84 -0.63 -16.05
CA PRO A 193 4.09 -1.75 -16.66
C PRO A 193 4.37 -3.11 -16.05
N GLU A 194 5.23 -3.19 -15.04
CA GLU A 194 5.58 -4.44 -14.34
C GLU A 194 4.94 -4.52 -12.95
N PRO A 195 4.82 -5.72 -12.38
CA PRO A 195 4.42 -5.89 -10.99
C PRO A 195 5.43 -5.24 -10.03
N ILE A 196 4.92 -4.51 -9.04
CA ILE A 196 5.74 -3.90 -7.98
C ILE A 196 5.41 -4.44 -6.60
N ALA A 197 4.31 -5.18 -6.46
CA ALA A 197 3.86 -5.76 -5.20
C ALA A 197 3.47 -7.24 -5.37
N LEU A 198 3.83 -8.03 -4.37
CA LEU A 198 3.29 -9.36 -4.10
C LEU A 198 2.24 -9.21 -3.00
N TYR A 199 1.01 -9.59 -3.29
CA TYR A 199 -0.12 -9.50 -2.36
C TYR A 199 -0.49 -10.88 -1.84
N LEU A 200 -0.49 -11.03 -0.49
CA LEU A 200 -0.93 -12.26 0.16
C LEU A 200 -2.45 -12.42 0.05
N ASN A 201 -2.89 -13.45 -0.68
CA ASN A 201 -4.31 -13.67 -1.01
C ASN A 201 -5.17 -14.21 0.17
N GLU A 202 -4.70 -14.09 1.39
CA GLU A 202 -5.36 -14.56 2.63
C GLU A 202 -5.67 -13.41 3.60
N GLY A 203 -6.20 -12.28 3.07
CA GLY A 203 -6.42 -11.07 3.86
C GLY A 203 -7.74 -11.03 4.65
N THR A 204 -7.83 -10.10 5.60
CA THR A 204 -9.01 -9.78 6.43
C THR A 204 -10.28 -9.51 5.60
N THR A 205 -10.14 -8.99 4.39
CA THR A 205 -11.24 -8.72 3.46
C THR A 205 -11.92 -9.98 2.98
N THR A 206 -11.15 -11.06 2.76
CA THR A 206 -11.68 -12.38 2.34
C THR A 206 -12.55 -13.00 3.45
N ALA A 207 -12.11 -12.89 4.70
CA ALA A 207 -12.84 -13.39 5.86
C ALA A 207 -14.14 -12.61 6.15
N ASN A 208 -14.23 -11.33 5.71
CA ASN A 208 -15.37 -10.42 5.95
C ASN A 208 -16.04 -9.96 4.65
N HIS A 209 -16.08 -10.82 3.65
CA HIS A 209 -16.46 -10.48 2.26
C HIS A 209 -17.75 -9.66 2.14
N ARG A 210 -18.86 -10.09 2.81
CA ARG A 210 -20.15 -9.38 2.72
C ARG A 210 -20.09 -7.97 3.30
N ALA A 211 -19.48 -7.80 4.47
CA ALA A 211 -19.35 -6.49 5.12
C ALA A 211 -18.47 -5.54 4.28
N SER A 212 -17.38 -6.05 3.73
CA SER A 212 -16.51 -5.32 2.82
C SER A 212 -17.22 -4.87 1.54
N LEU A 213 -18.09 -5.71 0.95
CA LEU A 213 -18.89 -5.34 -0.23
C LEU A 213 -19.88 -4.22 0.06
N ILE A 214 -20.57 -4.28 1.22
CA ILE A 214 -21.53 -3.23 1.63
C ILE A 214 -20.79 -1.91 1.84
N GLU A 215 -19.66 -1.95 2.53
CA GLU A 215 -18.87 -0.74 2.79
C GLU A 215 -18.29 -0.16 1.48
N ARG A 216 -17.79 -1.02 0.59
CA ARG A 216 -17.35 -0.61 -0.75
C ARG A 216 -18.48 0.05 -1.55
N PHE A 217 -19.69 -0.48 -1.49
CA PHE A 217 -20.86 0.15 -2.10
C PHE A 217 -21.09 1.57 -1.55
N HIS A 218 -20.92 1.79 -0.22
CA HIS A 218 -21.04 3.11 0.39
C HIS A 218 -19.96 4.06 -0.11
N VAL A 219 -18.70 3.63 -0.17
CA VAL A 219 -17.59 4.40 -0.73
C VAL A 219 -17.88 4.78 -2.19
N MET A 220 -18.28 3.80 -3.00
CA MET A 220 -18.59 4.04 -4.42
C MET A 220 -19.74 5.02 -4.60
N ARG A 221 -20.81 4.85 -3.82
CA ARG A 221 -21.96 5.78 -3.84
C ARG A 221 -21.56 7.19 -3.42
N HIS A 222 -20.69 7.33 -2.42
CA HIS A 222 -20.20 8.62 -1.95
C HIS A 222 -19.44 9.36 -3.05
N HIS A 223 -18.55 8.67 -3.75
CA HIS A 223 -17.66 9.30 -4.73
C HIS A 223 -18.29 9.47 -6.12
N TYR A 224 -19.18 8.56 -6.55
CA TYR A 224 -19.69 8.48 -7.92
C TYR A 224 -21.21 8.63 -8.04
N GLY A 225 -21.93 8.68 -6.94
CA GLY A 225 -23.39 8.73 -6.93
C GLY A 225 -24.04 7.35 -7.12
N LEU A 226 -25.36 7.27 -6.86
CA LEU A 226 -26.11 6.02 -6.87
C LEU A 226 -26.22 5.41 -8.29
N VAL A 227 -26.47 6.25 -9.30
CA VAL A 227 -26.70 5.80 -10.70
C VAL A 227 -25.47 5.11 -11.31
N THR A 228 -24.28 5.45 -10.83
CA THR A 228 -23.03 4.88 -11.35
C THR A 228 -22.58 3.64 -10.56
N THR A 229 -23.21 3.38 -9.41
CA THR A 229 -22.79 2.34 -8.46
C THR A 229 -23.66 1.07 -8.57
N VAL A 230 -24.77 1.11 -9.31
CA VAL A 230 -25.71 0.00 -9.52
C VAL A 230 -25.40 -0.74 -10.82
#